data_2145111c3ac21b365dc90ca3b418cba5
#
_entry.id   2145111c3ac21b365dc90ca3b418cba5
#
_cell.length_a   1.000
_cell.length_b   1.000
_cell.length_c   1.000
_cell.angle_alpha   90.00
_cell.angle_beta   90.00
_cell.angle_gamma   90.00
#
_symmetry.space_group_name_H-M   'P 1'
#
loop_
_entity.id
_entity.type
_entity.pdbx_description
1 polymer ?
#
loop_
_entity_poly.entity_id
_entity_poly.type
_entity_poly.pdbx_seq_one_letter_code
_entity_poly.pdbx_strand_id
1 'polypeptide(L)'
;MVCTRCSTYNQASYILDALNGFAMQETTFPVVSVIVDDASTDNEPQVILDYFNENFAVNDASVAYQEETDYGRIFYAQHKKNKNCYFAILLLKENHYSQRKSKRPYLSRWQDNAKYIALCEGDDYWTNPHKLQRNIDVLNKEPRCMMVCSRTQLLSEKEKIITGESFCKTSDGWLDPKDVIQRGGLYIATCSIVYRNSIDGYPDYAQTCHVGDYPRQIFCALNGGVYYLNHCYSVYRINNPSSFMGKYYNGNNSDEIMLRRKTETMMLNALFSRCPVLCAAGQV
;
A
#
# COMPACT_ATOMS: atom_id res chain seq x y z
N MET A 1 -9.70 14.30 -0.84
CA MET A 1 -9.45 13.30 0.21
C MET A 1 -8.49 12.25 -0.30
N VAL A 2 -7.59 11.80 0.54
CA VAL A 2 -6.69 10.64 0.31
C VAL A 2 -7.15 9.51 1.21
N CYS A 3 -7.18 8.28 0.70
CA CYS A 3 -7.37 7.07 1.49
C CYS A 3 -6.03 6.31 1.55
N THR A 4 -5.51 6.09 2.75
CA THR A 4 -4.38 5.19 2.96
C THR A 4 -4.93 3.78 3.16
N ARG A 5 -4.32 2.79 2.50
CA ARG A 5 -4.63 1.37 2.69
C ARG A 5 -3.49 0.69 3.43
N CYS A 6 -3.80 0.16 4.59
CA CYS A 6 -2.90 -0.64 5.41
C CYS A 6 -3.58 -1.98 5.69
N SER A 7 -3.02 -3.06 5.15
CA SER A 7 -3.40 -4.42 5.55
C SER A 7 -2.35 -4.95 6.51
N THR A 8 -2.78 -5.64 7.55
CA THR A 8 -1.89 -6.16 8.58
C THR A 8 -2.36 -7.51 9.09
N TYR A 9 -1.43 -8.35 9.52
CA TYR A 9 -1.71 -9.66 10.12
C TYR A 9 -0.51 -10.16 10.91
N ASN A 10 -0.67 -10.31 12.24
CA ASN A 10 0.37 -10.77 13.17
C ASN A 10 1.64 -9.89 13.10
N GLN A 11 1.43 -8.57 13.16
CA GLN A 11 2.48 -7.57 13.09
C GLN A 11 2.51 -6.64 14.31
N ALA A 12 2.12 -7.14 15.50
CA ALA A 12 2.07 -6.37 16.74
C ALA A 12 3.39 -5.61 17.06
N SER A 13 4.54 -6.17 16.65
CA SER A 13 5.86 -5.57 16.86
C SER A 13 6.18 -4.41 15.91
N TYR A 14 5.40 -4.21 14.85
CA TYR A 14 5.71 -3.27 13.77
C TYR A 14 4.63 -2.22 13.57
N ILE A 15 3.38 -2.56 13.82
CA ILE A 15 2.21 -1.74 13.44
C ILE A 15 2.26 -0.32 14.01
N LEU A 16 2.86 -0.10 15.18
CA LEU A 16 2.98 1.24 15.77
C LEU A 16 3.77 2.22 14.89
N ASP A 17 4.81 1.74 14.20
CA ASP A 17 5.57 2.60 13.30
C ASP A 17 4.72 3.04 12.11
N ALA A 18 3.89 2.14 11.55
CA ALA A 18 2.95 2.46 10.49
C ALA A 18 1.90 3.49 10.97
N LEU A 19 1.26 3.25 12.12
CA LEU A 19 0.26 4.15 12.70
C LEU A 19 0.82 5.55 12.95
N ASN A 20 2.03 5.65 13.53
CA ASN A 20 2.74 6.92 13.70
C ASN A 20 3.04 7.59 12.37
N GLY A 21 3.51 6.83 11.37
CA GLY A 21 3.77 7.30 10.02
C GLY A 21 2.53 7.92 9.35
N PHE A 22 1.33 7.36 9.60
CA PHE A 22 0.07 7.90 9.09
C PHE A 22 -0.39 9.14 9.88
N ALA A 23 -0.32 9.10 11.20
CA ALA A 23 -0.80 10.17 12.07
C ALA A 23 0.05 11.46 11.96
N MET A 24 1.36 11.32 11.66
CA MET A 24 2.25 12.46 11.51
C MET A 24 2.03 13.27 10.22
N GLN A 25 1.25 12.78 9.24
CA GLN A 25 1.15 13.43 7.93
C GLN A 25 0.52 14.82 8.03
N GLU A 26 1.26 15.83 7.60
CA GLU A 26 0.83 17.23 7.49
C GLU A 26 0.32 17.50 6.08
N THR A 27 -1.00 17.73 5.96
CA THR A 27 -1.67 17.90 4.67
C THR A 27 -2.67 19.04 4.71
N THR A 28 -2.92 19.65 3.55
CA THR A 28 -3.98 20.66 3.36
C THR A 28 -5.33 20.04 3.00
N PHE A 29 -5.44 18.71 3.04
CA PHE A 29 -6.62 17.93 2.67
C PHE A 29 -6.83 16.77 3.67
N PRO A 30 -8.08 16.28 3.82
CA PRO A 30 -8.35 15.14 4.69
C PRO A 30 -7.69 13.85 4.19
N VAL A 31 -7.14 13.08 5.14
CA VAL A 31 -6.58 11.75 4.96
C VAL A 31 -7.33 10.77 5.85
N VAL A 32 -7.88 9.71 5.26
CA VAL A 32 -8.46 8.58 5.99
C VAL A 32 -7.54 7.39 5.85
N SER A 33 -6.89 6.99 6.94
CA SER A 33 -6.07 5.76 6.96
C SER A 33 -6.95 4.59 7.35
N VAL A 34 -7.15 3.65 6.42
CA VAL A 34 -7.94 2.45 6.62
C VAL A 34 -6.99 1.31 6.97
N ILE A 35 -7.00 0.93 8.23
CA ILE A 35 -6.18 -0.14 8.81
C ILE A 35 -7.05 -1.40 8.91
N VAL A 36 -6.68 -2.46 8.21
CA VAL A 36 -7.41 -3.72 8.19
C VAL A 36 -6.56 -4.79 8.85
N ASP A 37 -6.90 -5.12 10.06
CA ASP A 37 -6.39 -6.31 10.76
C ASP A 37 -7.13 -7.56 10.23
N ASP A 38 -6.39 -8.47 9.64
CA ASP A 38 -6.93 -9.66 8.96
C ASP A 38 -7.09 -10.84 9.92
N ALA A 39 -7.72 -10.59 11.06
CA ALA A 39 -7.93 -11.54 12.16
C ALA A 39 -6.59 -12.02 12.77
N SER A 40 -5.77 -11.08 13.19
CA SER A 40 -4.52 -11.39 13.89
C SER A 40 -4.76 -12.21 15.16
N THR A 41 -3.85 -13.13 15.40
CA THR A 41 -3.86 -14.04 16.56
C THR A 41 -2.84 -13.65 17.64
N ASP A 42 -1.98 -12.67 17.32
CA ASP A 42 -1.09 -12.02 18.27
C ASP A 42 -1.79 -10.84 18.98
N ASN A 43 -1.04 -10.00 19.69
CA ASN A 43 -1.59 -8.83 20.38
C ASN A 43 -1.82 -7.61 19.48
N GLU A 44 -1.74 -7.72 18.16
CA GLU A 44 -1.86 -6.59 17.23
C GLU A 44 -3.18 -5.83 17.34
N PRO A 45 -4.36 -6.50 17.40
CA PRO A 45 -5.63 -5.78 17.56
C PRO A 45 -5.66 -4.88 18.78
N GLN A 46 -5.08 -5.34 19.91
CA GLN A 46 -5.03 -4.55 21.14
C GLN A 46 -4.08 -3.36 20.99
N VAL A 47 -2.89 -3.57 20.39
CA VAL A 47 -1.92 -2.49 20.12
C VAL A 47 -2.54 -1.39 19.26
N ILE A 48 -3.29 -1.75 18.21
CA ILE A 48 -4.01 -0.81 17.34
C ILE A 48 -5.06 -0.02 18.14
N LEU A 49 -5.89 -0.71 18.94
CA LEU A 49 -6.94 -0.07 19.72
C LEU A 49 -6.39 0.84 20.83
N ASP A 50 -5.32 0.45 21.50
CA ASP A 50 -4.67 1.27 22.52
C ASP A 50 -4.14 2.57 21.91
N TYR A 51 -3.43 2.49 20.78
CA TYR A 51 -2.97 3.66 20.04
C TYR A 51 -4.13 4.56 19.61
N PHE A 52 -5.21 3.96 19.11
CA PHE A 52 -6.39 4.69 18.66
C PHE A 52 -7.08 5.42 19.81
N ASN A 53 -7.31 4.77 20.94
CA ASN A 53 -7.92 5.38 22.12
C ASN A 53 -7.09 6.53 22.70
N GLU A 54 -5.78 6.37 22.68
CA GLU A 54 -4.85 7.41 23.17
C GLU A 54 -4.84 8.65 22.26
N ASN A 55 -4.82 8.47 20.95
CA ASN A 55 -4.49 9.55 20.00
C ASN A 55 -5.72 10.14 19.28
N PHE A 56 -6.87 9.46 19.28
CA PHE A 56 -8.05 9.86 18.53
C PHE A 56 -9.22 10.27 19.43
N ALA A 57 -10.11 11.12 18.89
CA ALA A 57 -11.25 11.68 19.61
C ALA A 57 -12.43 10.68 19.66
N VAL A 58 -12.20 9.48 20.20
CA VAL A 58 -13.13 8.34 20.18
C VAL A 58 -14.45 8.57 20.90
N ASN A 59 -14.48 9.54 21.84
CA ASN A 59 -15.68 9.89 22.61
C ASN A 59 -16.48 11.06 21.99
N ASP A 60 -16.03 11.62 20.87
CA ASP A 60 -16.71 12.73 20.20
C ASP A 60 -17.57 12.18 19.04
N ALA A 61 -18.86 11.99 19.29
CA ALA A 61 -19.81 11.46 18.31
C ALA A 61 -19.93 12.28 17.02
N SER A 62 -19.44 13.52 16.99
CA SER A 62 -19.44 14.34 15.78
C SER A 62 -18.35 13.93 14.76
N VAL A 63 -17.30 13.24 15.22
CA VAL A 63 -16.14 12.85 14.42
C VAL A 63 -15.71 11.40 14.64
N ALA A 64 -16.46 10.64 15.46
CA ALA A 64 -16.15 9.24 15.76
C ALA A 64 -17.42 8.36 15.73
N TYR A 65 -17.23 7.10 15.36
CA TYR A 65 -18.24 6.06 15.52
C TYR A 65 -17.57 4.69 15.65
N GLN A 66 -18.33 3.73 16.18
CA GLN A 66 -17.99 2.31 16.12
C GLN A 66 -19.19 1.51 15.63
N GLU A 67 -18.93 0.40 14.97
CA GLU A 67 -19.93 -0.44 14.34
C GLU A 67 -19.55 -1.90 14.45
N GLU A 68 -20.47 -2.75 14.87
CA GLU A 68 -20.35 -4.20 14.79
C GLU A 68 -21.00 -4.69 13.50
N THR A 69 -20.28 -5.51 12.74
CA THR A 69 -20.74 -6.05 11.46
C THR A 69 -20.64 -7.57 11.43
N ASP A 70 -21.19 -8.21 10.40
CA ASP A 70 -21.08 -9.66 10.21
C ASP A 70 -19.61 -10.09 10.02
N TYR A 71 -18.79 -9.24 9.40
CA TYR A 71 -17.38 -9.53 9.05
C TYR A 71 -16.38 -9.02 10.06
N GLY A 72 -16.74 -8.15 10.98
CA GLY A 72 -15.79 -7.60 11.93
C GLY A 72 -16.29 -6.38 12.68
N ARG A 73 -15.39 -5.73 13.40
CA ARG A 73 -15.64 -4.48 14.12
C ARG A 73 -14.99 -3.32 13.39
N ILE A 74 -15.70 -2.20 13.31
CA ILE A 74 -15.23 -0.96 12.71
C ILE A 74 -15.11 0.11 13.80
N PHE A 75 -13.98 0.81 13.80
CA PHE A 75 -13.75 1.98 14.63
C PHE A 75 -13.30 3.13 13.73
N TYR A 76 -13.91 4.29 13.89
CA TYR A 76 -13.57 5.48 13.12
C TYR A 76 -13.48 6.68 14.03
N ALA A 77 -12.43 7.48 13.90
CA ALA A 77 -12.33 8.76 14.59
C ALA A 77 -11.33 9.71 13.93
N GLN A 78 -11.48 11.01 14.21
CA GLN A 78 -10.54 12.06 13.91
C GLN A 78 -9.40 12.09 14.94
N HIS A 79 -8.18 12.32 14.52
CA HIS A 79 -7.05 12.50 15.43
C HIS A 79 -7.21 13.76 16.30
N LYS A 80 -6.89 13.68 17.60
CA LYS A 80 -7.09 14.76 18.57
C LYS A 80 -6.44 16.08 18.17
N LYS A 81 -5.22 16.02 17.61
CA LYS A 81 -4.40 17.19 17.24
C LYS A 81 -4.44 17.50 15.74
N ASN A 82 -4.29 16.49 14.88
CA ASN A 82 -4.25 16.66 13.43
C ASN A 82 -5.67 16.54 12.83
N LYS A 83 -6.31 17.67 12.55
CA LYS A 83 -7.70 17.73 12.09
C LYS A 83 -7.92 17.19 10.67
N ASN A 84 -6.86 16.99 9.90
CA ASN A 84 -6.92 16.33 8.60
C ASN A 84 -6.66 14.81 8.65
N CYS A 85 -6.36 14.25 9.82
CA CYS A 85 -6.08 12.83 10.01
C CYS A 85 -7.27 12.09 10.61
N TYR A 86 -7.72 11.05 9.93
CA TYR A 86 -8.78 10.14 10.38
C TYR A 86 -8.29 8.71 10.26
N PHE A 87 -8.60 7.87 11.26
CA PHE A 87 -8.41 6.43 11.17
C PHE A 87 -9.75 5.72 11.05
N ALA A 88 -9.76 4.72 10.17
CA ALA A 88 -10.81 3.71 10.06
C ALA A 88 -10.16 2.35 10.32
N ILE A 89 -10.44 1.74 11.45
CA ILE A 89 -9.87 0.46 11.85
C ILE A 89 -10.93 -0.62 11.63
N LEU A 90 -10.56 -1.66 10.90
CA LEU A 90 -11.37 -2.84 10.66
C LEU A 90 -10.67 -4.04 11.29
N LEU A 91 -11.26 -4.59 12.35
CA LEU A 91 -10.81 -5.85 12.95
C LEU A 91 -11.69 -6.97 12.41
N LEU A 92 -11.18 -7.75 11.48
CA LEU A 92 -11.92 -8.83 10.84
C LEU A 92 -12.09 -10.04 11.78
N LYS A 93 -13.19 -10.79 11.64
CA LYS A 93 -13.47 -12.01 12.44
C LYS A 93 -12.72 -13.23 11.90
N GLU A 94 -12.32 -13.21 10.64
CA GLU A 94 -11.62 -14.33 9.98
C GLU A 94 -10.54 -13.81 9.03
N ASN A 95 -9.51 -14.62 8.82
CA ASN A 95 -8.40 -14.28 7.93
C ASN A 95 -8.83 -14.43 6.47
N HIS A 96 -9.04 -13.30 5.80
CA HIS A 96 -9.49 -13.23 4.40
C HIS A 96 -8.38 -13.61 3.41
N TYR A 97 -7.12 -13.28 3.75
CA TYR A 97 -6.01 -13.63 2.89
C TYR A 97 -5.87 -15.15 2.70
N SER A 98 -5.90 -15.90 3.82
CA SER A 98 -5.81 -17.36 3.78
C SER A 98 -6.97 -18.02 3.02
N GLN A 99 -8.14 -17.39 3.04
CA GLN A 99 -9.35 -17.86 2.36
C GLN A 99 -9.50 -17.30 0.94
N ARG A 100 -8.53 -16.49 0.46
CA ARG A 100 -8.59 -15.79 -0.83
C ARG A 100 -9.84 -14.93 -1.02
N LYS A 101 -10.37 -14.39 0.09
CA LYS A 101 -11.50 -13.48 0.08
C LYS A 101 -11.04 -12.04 -0.17
N SER A 102 -11.75 -11.31 -1.02
CA SER A 102 -11.47 -9.90 -1.26
C SER A 102 -11.88 -9.04 -0.07
N LYS A 103 -11.00 -8.16 0.38
CA LYS A 103 -11.30 -7.12 1.39
C LYS A 103 -11.93 -5.87 0.77
N ARG A 104 -11.99 -5.76 -0.56
CA ARG A 104 -12.48 -4.58 -1.26
C ARG A 104 -13.88 -4.14 -0.84
N PRO A 105 -14.88 -5.02 -0.64
CA PRO A 105 -16.21 -4.62 -0.21
C PRO A 105 -16.23 -3.82 1.10
N TYR A 106 -15.31 -4.14 2.01
CA TYR A 106 -15.20 -3.48 3.31
C TYR A 106 -14.45 -2.13 3.23
N LEU A 107 -13.60 -1.96 2.23
CA LEU A 107 -12.82 -0.74 2.00
C LEU A 107 -13.58 0.31 1.20
N SER A 108 -14.60 -0.08 0.41
CA SER A 108 -15.32 0.78 -0.53
C SER A 108 -15.89 2.04 0.13
N ARG A 109 -16.38 1.93 1.37
CA ARG A 109 -16.92 3.03 2.16
C ARG A 109 -16.03 4.28 2.20
N TRP A 110 -14.72 4.11 2.29
CA TRP A 110 -13.73 5.20 2.31
C TRP A 110 -12.97 5.33 1.00
N GLN A 111 -12.65 4.19 0.37
CA GLN A 111 -11.84 4.15 -0.83
C GLN A 111 -12.56 4.77 -2.03
N ASP A 112 -13.84 4.47 -2.24
CA ASP A 112 -14.59 4.92 -3.43
C ASP A 112 -14.81 6.44 -3.42
N ASN A 113 -14.79 7.06 -2.24
CA ASN A 113 -14.89 8.52 -2.08
C ASN A 113 -13.52 9.23 -2.11
N ALA A 114 -12.42 8.51 -2.19
CA ALA A 114 -11.10 9.10 -2.22
C ALA A 114 -10.65 9.40 -3.65
N LYS A 115 -10.05 10.57 -3.87
CA LYS A 115 -9.44 10.92 -5.16
C LYS A 115 -8.11 10.19 -5.39
N TYR A 116 -7.41 9.88 -4.31
CA TYR A 116 -6.10 9.24 -4.33
C TYR A 116 -6.01 8.14 -3.27
N ILE A 117 -5.26 7.11 -3.60
CA ILE A 117 -4.96 5.98 -2.70
C ILE A 117 -3.47 5.97 -2.42
N ALA A 118 -3.10 5.87 -1.15
CA ALA A 118 -1.73 5.63 -0.69
C ALA A 118 -1.62 4.21 -0.12
N LEU A 119 -0.51 3.53 -0.38
CA LEU A 119 -0.27 2.18 0.11
C LEU A 119 0.83 2.17 1.18
N CYS A 120 0.59 1.43 2.26
CA CYS A 120 1.61 1.06 3.24
C CYS A 120 1.06 -0.10 4.08
N GLU A 121 1.73 -1.23 4.05
CA GLU A 121 1.36 -2.39 4.85
C GLU A 121 1.81 -2.20 6.32
N GLY A 122 1.28 -3.02 7.24
CA GLY A 122 1.50 -2.84 8.68
C GLY A 122 2.93 -3.08 9.17
N ASP A 123 3.77 -3.75 8.37
CA ASP A 123 5.19 -3.96 8.65
C ASP A 123 6.12 -2.89 8.06
N ASP A 124 5.59 -1.96 7.26
CA ASP A 124 6.32 -0.83 6.69
C ASP A 124 5.87 0.49 7.32
N TYR A 125 6.61 1.58 7.11
CA TYR A 125 6.22 2.86 7.69
C TYR A 125 6.76 4.08 6.93
N TRP A 126 6.10 5.21 7.13
CA TRP A 126 6.52 6.51 6.62
C TRP A 126 7.31 7.29 7.65
N THR A 127 8.34 7.99 7.18
CA THR A 127 9.30 8.71 8.02
C THR A 127 9.23 10.22 7.89
N ASN A 128 8.44 10.73 6.94
CA ASN A 128 8.40 12.16 6.63
C ASN A 128 6.96 12.70 6.68
N PRO A 129 6.69 13.78 7.46
CA PRO A 129 5.34 14.33 7.61
C PRO A 129 4.76 14.92 6.31
N HIS A 130 5.59 15.24 5.34
CA HIS A 130 5.16 15.85 4.08
C HIS A 130 5.04 14.85 2.92
N LYS A 131 5.17 13.55 3.16
CA LYS A 131 5.09 12.54 2.10
C LYS A 131 3.81 12.67 1.28
N LEU A 132 2.65 12.63 1.93
CA LEU A 132 1.38 12.70 1.23
C LEU A 132 1.18 14.05 0.53
N GLN A 133 1.52 15.16 1.18
CA GLN A 133 1.41 16.48 0.55
C GLN A 133 2.24 16.55 -0.74
N ARG A 134 3.52 16.16 -0.69
CA ARG A 134 4.41 16.17 -1.85
C ARG A 134 3.94 15.27 -2.99
N ASN A 135 3.46 14.07 -2.68
CA ASN A 135 2.93 13.16 -3.69
C ASN A 135 1.67 13.74 -4.36
N ILE A 136 0.78 14.33 -3.60
CA ILE A 136 -0.46 14.93 -4.12
C ILE A 136 -0.18 16.21 -4.91
N ASP A 137 0.81 17.01 -4.52
CA ASP A 137 1.24 18.18 -5.28
C ASP A 137 1.70 17.78 -6.69
N VAL A 138 2.47 16.70 -6.84
CA VAL A 138 2.85 16.14 -8.15
C VAL A 138 1.61 15.69 -8.93
N LEU A 139 0.73 14.88 -8.31
CA LEU A 139 -0.48 14.40 -8.97
C LEU A 139 -1.40 15.55 -9.41
N ASN A 140 -1.47 16.64 -8.67
CA ASN A 140 -2.26 17.82 -9.05
C ASN A 140 -1.60 18.64 -10.17
N LYS A 141 -0.27 18.80 -10.11
CA LYS A 141 0.52 19.54 -11.11
C LYS A 141 0.58 18.81 -12.45
N GLU A 142 0.61 17.49 -12.43
CA GLU A 142 0.74 16.63 -13.61
C GLU A 142 -0.57 15.82 -13.82
N PRO A 143 -1.59 16.38 -14.54
CA PRO A 143 -2.90 15.73 -14.65
C PRO A 143 -2.87 14.34 -15.28
N ARG A 144 -1.90 14.05 -16.15
CA ARG A 144 -1.71 12.72 -16.74
C ARG A 144 -1.08 11.72 -15.78
N CYS A 145 -0.38 12.17 -14.71
CA CYS A 145 0.29 11.28 -13.77
C CYS A 145 -0.72 10.38 -13.05
N MET A 146 -0.58 9.08 -13.19
CA MET A 146 -1.45 8.10 -12.55
C MET A 146 -0.91 7.63 -11.20
N MET A 147 0.40 7.65 -11.01
CA MET A 147 1.06 7.17 -9.79
C MET A 147 2.30 8.00 -9.48
N VAL A 148 2.52 8.27 -8.21
CA VAL A 148 3.79 8.78 -7.69
C VAL A 148 4.38 7.73 -6.77
N CYS A 149 5.68 7.52 -6.88
CA CYS A 149 6.46 6.69 -5.97
C CYS A 149 7.74 7.43 -5.53
N SER A 150 8.43 6.91 -4.55
CA SER A 150 9.60 7.58 -3.99
C SER A 150 10.70 6.60 -3.58
N ARG A 151 11.89 7.14 -3.30
CA ARG A 151 12.97 6.40 -2.65
C ARG A 151 12.51 5.87 -1.30
N THR A 152 12.98 4.69 -0.95
CA THR A 152 12.61 3.96 0.27
C THR A 152 13.85 3.34 0.89
N GLN A 153 14.05 3.51 2.19
CA GLN A 153 15.10 2.81 2.95
C GLN A 153 14.72 1.34 3.15
N LEU A 154 15.73 0.47 3.20
CA LEU A 154 15.57 -0.96 3.47
C LEU A 154 16.08 -1.27 4.88
N LEU A 155 15.18 -1.58 5.80
CA LEU A 155 15.49 -1.97 7.17
C LEU A 155 15.56 -3.49 7.29
N SER A 156 16.72 -4.02 7.60
CA SER A 156 16.88 -5.45 7.90
C SER A 156 16.35 -5.76 9.29
N GLU A 157 15.28 -6.54 9.38
CA GLU A 157 14.73 -7.00 10.66
C GLU A 157 15.67 -7.96 11.39
N LYS A 158 16.50 -8.68 10.65
CA LYS A 158 17.52 -9.58 11.22
C LYS A 158 18.64 -8.80 11.90
N GLU A 159 19.11 -7.72 11.29
CA GLU A 159 20.25 -6.93 11.74
C GLU A 159 19.84 -5.68 12.52
N LYS A 160 18.57 -5.28 12.42
CA LYS A 160 17.99 -4.07 13.05
C LYS A 160 18.65 -2.76 12.60
N ILE A 161 19.14 -2.72 11.36
CA ILE A 161 19.78 -1.55 10.75
C ILE A 161 19.27 -1.31 9.34
N ILE A 162 19.42 -0.08 8.86
CA ILE A 162 19.23 0.26 7.44
C ILE A 162 20.41 -0.32 6.66
N THR A 163 20.12 -1.22 5.72
CA THR A 163 21.13 -1.93 4.92
C THR A 163 21.25 -1.39 3.51
N GLY A 164 20.33 -0.53 3.08
CA GLY A 164 20.34 0.03 1.74
C GLY A 164 19.10 0.86 1.44
N GLU A 165 18.90 1.12 0.16
CA GLU A 165 17.75 1.88 -0.35
C GLU A 165 17.20 1.22 -1.63
N SER A 166 15.89 1.24 -1.79
CA SER A 166 15.22 0.99 -3.05
C SER A 166 14.98 2.31 -3.77
N PHE A 167 15.48 2.44 -4.99
CA PHE A 167 15.30 3.64 -5.81
C PHE A 167 15.22 3.31 -7.30
N CYS A 168 14.43 4.09 -8.02
CA CYS A 168 14.23 3.90 -9.47
C CYS A 168 15.17 4.77 -10.30
N LYS A 169 15.48 5.97 -9.82
CA LYS A 169 16.31 6.98 -10.48
C LYS A 169 17.10 7.78 -9.45
N THR A 170 18.08 8.54 -9.93
CA THR A 170 18.92 9.44 -9.12
C THR A 170 18.38 10.88 -9.04
N SER A 171 17.27 11.16 -9.74
CA SER A 171 16.59 12.47 -9.75
C SER A 171 15.08 12.29 -9.89
N ASP A 172 14.33 13.32 -9.55
CA ASP A 172 12.88 13.37 -9.80
C ASP A 172 12.58 13.23 -11.30
N GLY A 173 11.46 12.61 -11.63
CA GLY A 173 11.00 12.52 -13.01
C GLY A 173 10.18 11.28 -13.35
N TRP A 174 9.77 11.22 -14.59
CA TRP A 174 8.98 10.12 -15.13
C TRP A 174 9.79 8.82 -15.20
N LEU A 175 9.17 7.71 -14.83
CA LEU A 175 9.71 6.37 -15.07
C LEU A 175 9.35 5.94 -16.51
N ASP A 176 10.28 5.20 -17.13
CA ASP A 176 9.99 4.53 -18.40
C ASP A 176 9.03 3.35 -18.12
N PRO A 177 7.88 3.25 -18.81
CA PRO A 177 6.98 2.11 -18.68
C PRO A 177 7.67 0.77 -18.89
N LYS A 178 8.68 0.72 -19.77
CA LYS A 178 9.49 -0.48 -20.01
C LYS A 178 10.21 -0.93 -18.74
N ASP A 179 10.83 0.01 -18.00
CA ASP A 179 11.49 -0.31 -16.74
C ASP A 179 10.50 -0.85 -15.70
N VAL A 180 9.31 -0.24 -15.58
CA VAL A 180 8.27 -0.70 -14.66
C VAL A 180 7.83 -2.13 -14.96
N ILE A 181 7.73 -2.49 -16.25
CA ILE A 181 7.33 -3.83 -16.68
C ILE A 181 8.48 -4.83 -16.48
N GLN A 182 9.69 -4.51 -16.95
CA GLN A 182 10.78 -5.48 -17.00
C GLN A 182 11.45 -5.75 -15.64
N ARG A 183 11.47 -4.76 -14.75
CA ARG A 183 12.11 -4.91 -13.42
C ARG A 183 11.22 -5.57 -12.39
N GLY A 184 9.94 -5.80 -12.71
CA GLY A 184 8.99 -6.55 -11.89
C GLY A 184 8.52 -5.79 -10.64
N GLY A 185 7.71 -6.47 -9.83
CA GLY A 185 7.02 -5.86 -8.68
C GLY A 185 7.91 -5.31 -7.56
N LEU A 186 9.19 -5.70 -7.53
CA LEU A 186 10.16 -5.18 -6.54
C LEU A 186 10.83 -3.86 -6.96
N TYR A 187 10.57 -3.38 -8.18
CA TYR A 187 11.18 -2.15 -8.68
C TYR A 187 10.68 -0.91 -7.94
N ILE A 188 9.41 -0.89 -7.56
CA ILE A 188 8.78 0.19 -6.79
C ILE A 188 8.31 -0.38 -5.46
N ALA A 189 8.85 0.11 -4.35
CA ALA A 189 8.43 -0.31 -3.02
C ALA A 189 6.97 0.08 -2.75
N THR A 190 6.13 -0.86 -2.31
CA THR A 190 4.69 -0.68 -2.10
C THR A 190 4.38 0.48 -1.16
N CYS A 191 5.11 0.61 -0.05
CA CYS A 191 4.91 1.68 0.94
C CYS A 191 5.26 3.09 0.41
N SER A 192 5.90 3.19 -0.77
CA SER A 192 6.18 4.48 -1.42
C SER A 192 5.03 5.00 -2.29
N ILE A 193 4.11 4.14 -2.70
CA ILE A 193 3.13 4.38 -3.76
C ILE A 193 1.97 5.27 -3.29
N VAL A 194 1.65 6.28 -4.14
CA VAL A 194 0.38 7.03 -4.11
C VAL A 194 -0.15 7.11 -5.54
N TYR A 195 -1.43 6.74 -5.78
CA TYR A 195 -1.99 6.72 -7.13
C TYR A 195 -3.40 7.33 -7.20
N ARG A 196 -3.81 7.73 -8.42
CA ARG A 196 -5.19 8.16 -8.68
C ARG A 196 -6.16 6.99 -8.49
N ASN A 197 -7.21 7.24 -7.76
CA ASN A 197 -8.27 6.26 -7.57
C ASN A 197 -9.19 6.21 -8.82
N SER A 198 -8.61 5.92 -9.96
CA SER A 198 -9.36 5.64 -11.18
C SER A 198 -9.60 4.15 -11.26
N ILE A 199 -10.87 3.77 -11.17
CA ILE A 199 -11.29 2.37 -11.28
C ILE A 199 -11.53 2.02 -12.75
N ASP A 200 -11.81 3.01 -13.57
CA ASP A 200 -12.16 2.84 -14.96
C ASP A 200 -10.99 2.27 -15.76
N GLY A 201 -11.25 1.18 -16.48
CA GLY A 201 -10.27 0.56 -17.35
C GLY A 201 -9.22 -0.32 -16.66
N TYR A 202 -9.33 -0.58 -15.33
CA TYR A 202 -8.43 -1.54 -14.69
C TYR A 202 -8.72 -2.96 -15.23
N PRO A 203 -7.77 -3.59 -15.93
CA PRO A 203 -8.07 -4.73 -16.75
C PRO A 203 -8.26 -6.01 -15.91
N ASP A 204 -9.15 -6.89 -16.38
CA ASP A 204 -9.45 -8.16 -15.70
C ASP A 204 -8.23 -9.05 -15.54
N TYR A 205 -7.30 -9.05 -16.51
CA TYR A 205 -6.06 -9.83 -16.39
C TYR A 205 -5.20 -9.42 -15.20
N ALA A 206 -5.27 -8.16 -14.78
CA ALA A 206 -4.55 -7.68 -13.61
C ALA A 206 -5.14 -8.21 -12.29
N GLN A 207 -6.42 -8.60 -12.30
CA GLN A 207 -7.10 -9.17 -11.13
C GLN A 207 -6.71 -10.64 -10.88
N THR A 208 -6.16 -11.31 -11.89
CA THR A 208 -5.71 -12.71 -11.77
C THR A 208 -4.32 -12.85 -11.17
N CYS A 209 -3.57 -11.77 -11.05
CA CYS A 209 -2.26 -11.78 -10.44
C CYS A 209 -2.36 -11.95 -8.92
N HIS A 210 -1.50 -12.82 -8.36
CA HIS A 210 -1.47 -13.10 -6.93
C HIS A 210 -1.10 -11.88 -6.08
N VAL A 211 -0.29 -10.97 -6.62
CA VAL A 211 0.08 -9.69 -6.00
C VAL A 211 -0.67 -8.54 -6.66
N GLY A 212 -1.14 -7.59 -5.87
CA GLY A 212 -1.98 -6.50 -6.38
C GLY A 212 -1.24 -5.22 -6.75
N ASP A 213 -0.01 -5.03 -6.28
CA ASP A 213 0.80 -3.84 -6.47
C ASP A 213 1.45 -3.79 -7.87
N TYR A 214 2.06 -4.87 -8.33
CA TYR A 214 2.74 -4.93 -9.61
C TYR A 214 1.81 -4.70 -10.82
N PRO A 215 0.64 -5.38 -10.94
CA PRO A 215 -0.32 -5.06 -12.00
C PRO A 215 -0.77 -3.60 -12.00
N ARG A 216 -0.88 -2.99 -10.82
CA ARG A 216 -1.25 -1.58 -10.70
C ARG A 216 -0.13 -0.65 -11.14
N GLN A 217 1.12 -0.98 -10.83
CA GLN A 217 2.28 -0.25 -11.32
C GLN A 217 2.30 -0.23 -12.85
N ILE A 218 2.11 -1.40 -13.48
CA ILE A 218 2.04 -1.53 -14.95
C ILE A 218 0.86 -0.73 -15.52
N PHE A 219 -0.33 -0.88 -14.94
CA PHE A 219 -1.51 -0.15 -15.38
C PHE A 219 -1.28 1.38 -15.35
N CYS A 220 -0.77 1.89 -14.25
CA CYS A 220 -0.47 3.32 -14.12
C CYS A 220 0.60 3.78 -15.11
N ALA A 221 1.64 2.99 -15.32
CA ALA A 221 2.72 3.32 -16.25
C ALA A 221 2.22 3.44 -17.70
N LEU A 222 1.27 2.58 -18.10
CA LEU A 222 0.71 2.56 -19.46
C LEU A 222 -0.42 3.57 -19.69
N ASN A 223 -1.11 4.01 -18.64
CA ASN A 223 -2.32 4.85 -18.75
C ASN A 223 -2.11 6.30 -18.29
N GLY A 224 -0.87 6.80 -18.33
CA GLY A 224 -0.58 8.20 -18.01
C GLY A 224 0.79 8.40 -17.40
N GLY A 225 1.35 7.35 -16.80
CA GLY A 225 2.71 7.32 -16.31
C GLY A 225 2.87 7.31 -14.79
N VAL A 226 4.08 6.95 -14.40
CA VAL A 226 4.54 6.94 -13.00
C VAL A 226 5.61 8.02 -12.84
N TYR A 227 5.44 8.89 -11.86
CA TYR A 227 6.41 9.91 -11.50
C TYR A 227 7.18 9.50 -10.25
N TYR A 228 8.48 9.58 -10.29
CA TYR A 228 9.37 9.25 -9.19
C TYR A 228 9.88 10.50 -8.49
N LEU A 229 9.84 10.50 -7.16
CA LEU A 229 10.46 11.50 -6.28
C LEU A 229 11.73 10.91 -5.66
N ASN A 230 12.88 11.53 -5.91
CA ASN A 230 14.17 11.09 -5.38
C ASN A 230 14.38 11.54 -3.92
N HIS A 231 13.36 11.36 -3.10
CA HIS A 231 13.35 11.66 -1.68
C HIS A 231 12.93 10.42 -0.89
N CYS A 232 13.61 10.16 0.21
CA CYS A 232 13.28 9.03 1.07
C CYS A 232 12.15 9.43 2.03
N TYR A 233 10.99 8.80 1.86
CA TYR A 233 9.79 9.07 2.65
C TYR A 233 9.26 7.86 3.41
N SER A 234 9.83 6.69 3.18
CA SER A 234 9.35 5.43 3.74
C SER A 234 10.50 4.48 4.05
N VAL A 235 10.21 3.53 4.91
CA VAL A 235 11.07 2.39 5.24
C VAL A 235 10.31 1.11 4.89
N TYR A 236 10.97 0.25 4.13
CA TYR A 236 10.51 -1.09 3.79
C TYR A 236 11.29 -2.12 4.62
N ARG A 237 10.59 -2.96 5.38
CA ARG A 237 11.22 -4.02 6.18
C ARG A 237 11.52 -5.24 5.34
N ILE A 238 12.78 -5.65 5.38
CA ILE A 238 13.27 -6.87 4.73
C ILE A 238 13.76 -7.87 5.79
N ASN A 239 13.92 -9.12 5.37
CA ASN A 239 14.37 -10.22 6.25
C ASN A 239 13.46 -10.44 7.49
N ASN A 240 12.18 -10.05 7.38
CA ASN A 240 11.16 -10.35 8.37
C ASN A 240 10.57 -11.73 8.08
N PRO A 241 10.81 -12.77 8.91
CA PRO A 241 10.35 -14.13 8.63
C PRO A 241 8.81 -14.28 8.57
N SER A 242 8.09 -13.38 9.25
CA SER A 242 6.62 -13.37 9.27
C SER A 242 6.00 -12.66 8.07
N SER A 243 6.76 -11.83 7.35
CA SER A 243 6.26 -11.11 6.17
C SER A 243 6.04 -12.04 4.97
N PHE A 244 5.25 -11.58 4.01
CA PHE A 244 5.07 -12.25 2.72
C PHE A 244 6.42 -12.52 2.04
N MET A 245 7.30 -11.52 1.95
CA MET A 245 8.61 -11.65 1.31
C MET A 245 9.57 -12.51 2.12
N GLY A 246 9.52 -12.47 3.44
CA GLY A 246 10.33 -13.34 4.31
C GLY A 246 9.97 -14.80 4.13
N LYS A 247 8.69 -15.13 4.06
CA LYS A 247 8.21 -16.50 3.75
C LYS A 247 8.63 -16.92 2.34
N TYR A 248 8.58 -15.98 1.39
CA TYR A 248 8.99 -16.19 0.01
C TYR A 248 10.48 -16.58 -0.13
N TYR A 249 11.39 -15.86 0.54
CA TYR A 249 12.83 -16.12 0.44
C TYR A 249 13.33 -17.27 1.31
N ASN A 250 12.67 -17.57 2.43
CA ASN A 250 13.09 -18.65 3.33
C ASN A 250 12.71 -20.06 2.85
N GLY A 251 12.15 -20.19 1.63
CA GLY A 251 11.94 -21.48 0.96
C GLY A 251 10.82 -22.35 1.54
N ASN A 252 10.12 -21.90 2.57
CA ASN A 252 9.08 -22.69 3.23
C ASN A 252 7.73 -22.67 2.53
N ASN A 253 7.63 -21.99 1.36
CA ASN A 253 6.35 -21.83 0.65
C ASN A 253 6.53 -21.93 -0.88
N SER A 254 7.03 -23.10 -1.34
CA SER A 254 7.25 -23.36 -2.77
C SER A 254 6.00 -23.17 -3.63
N ASP A 255 4.82 -23.51 -3.09
CA ASP A 255 3.55 -23.41 -3.80
C ASP A 255 3.11 -21.97 -4.02
N GLU A 256 3.31 -21.10 -3.04
CA GLU A 256 2.99 -19.67 -3.13
C GLU A 256 3.94 -18.94 -4.08
N ILE A 257 5.22 -19.30 -4.07
CA ILE A 257 6.23 -18.84 -5.04
C ILE A 257 5.84 -19.23 -6.46
N MET A 258 5.47 -20.48 -6.65
CA MET A 258 5.05 -21.00 -7.96
C MET A 258 3.76 -20.32 -8.43
N LEU A 259 2.78 -20.13 -7.53
CA LEU A 259 1.54 -19.44 -7.83
C LEU A 259 1.78 -17.98 -8.24
N ARG A 260 2.62 -17.26 -7.51
CA ARG A 260 3.01 -15.88 -7.86
C ARG A 260 3.63 -15.83 -9.25
N ARG A 261 4.68 -16.61 -9.52
CA ARG A 261 5.35 -16.66 -10.83
C ARG A 261 4.39 -17.02 -11.96
N LYS A 262 3.54 -18.02 -11.75
CA LYS A 262 2.54 -18.44 -12.72
C LYS A 262 1.56 -17.31 -13.03
N THR A 263 1.01 -16.67 -12.01
CA THR A 263 0.01 -15.59 -12.19
C THR A 263 0.62 -14.33 -12.78
N GLU A 264 1.84 -13.96 -12.41
CA GLU A 264 2.59 -12.86 -13.03
C GLU A 264 2.87 -13.15 -14.51
N THR A 265 3.30 -14.37 -14.87
CA THR A 265 3.53 -14.78 -16.26
C THR A 265 2.23 -14.73 -17.06
N MET A 266 1.12 -15.25 -16.51
CA MET A 266 -0.19 -15.19 -17.17
C MET A 266 -0.65 -13.76 -17.42
N MET A 267 -0.46 -12.87 -16.43
CA MET A 267 -0.78 -11.45 -16.54
C MET A 267 0.05 -10.77 -17.64
N LEU A 268 1.37 -11.00 -17.66
CA LEU A 268 2.25 -10.43 -18.68
C LEU A 268 1.91 -10.93 -20.07
N ASN A 269 1.63 -12.22 -20.25
CA ASN A 269 1.20 -12.78 -21.53
C ASN A 269 -0.12 -12.15 -22.00
N ALA A 270 -1.10 -11.96 -21.11
CA ALA A 270 -2.35 -11.30 -21.44
C ALA A 270 -2.18 -9.81 -21.78
N LEU A 271 -1.25 -9.12 -21.12
CA LEU A 271 -0.86 -7.75 -21.43
C LEU A 271 -0.24 -7.66 -22.84
N PHE A 272 0.74 -8.50 -23.13
CA PHE A 272 1.46 -8.46 -24.41
C PHE A 272 0.57 -8.87 -25.58
N SER A 273 -0.35 -9.80 -25.40
CA SER A 273 -1.31 -10.17 -26.44
C SER A 273 -2.27 -9.03 -26.82
N ARG A 274 -2.57 -8.13 -25.87
CA ARG A 274 -3.43 -6.96 -26.10
C ARG A 274 -2.68 -5.71 -26.56
N CYS A 275 -1.38 -5.66 -26.34
CA CYS A 275 -0.51 -4.52 -26.71
C CYS A 275 0.72 -5.01 -27.49
N PRO A 276 0.60 -5.41 -28.75
CA PRO A 276 1.72 -5.95 -29.56
C PRO A 276 2.90 -4.98 -29.71
N VAL A 277 2.67 -3.67 -29.60
CA VAL A 277 3.71 -2.64 -29.66
C VAL A 277 4.72 -2.77 -28.50
N LEU A 278 4.30 -3.30 -27.35
CA LEU A 278 5.19 -3.58 -26.23
C LEU A 278 6.12 -4.79 -26.48
N CYS A 279 5.69 -5.73 -27.33
CA CYS A 279 6.52 -6.87 -27.76
C CYS A 279 7.62 -6.44 -28.75
N ALA A 280 7.33 -5.48 -29.63
CA ALA A 280 8.27 -5.01 -30.66
C ALA A 280 9.41 -4.15 -30.09
N ALA A 281 9.23 -3.56 -28.89
CA ALA A 281 10.21 -2.70 -28.23
C ALA A 281 11.16 -3.45 -27.26
N GLY A 282 11.01 -4.77 -27.11
CA GLY A 282 11.81 -5.56 -26.21
C GLY A 282 11.99 -6.98 -26.68
N GLN A 283 13.17 -7.30 -27.16
CA GLN A 283 13.68 -8.66 -27.00
C GLN A 283 13.74 -8.92 -25.48
N VAL A 284 12.78 -9.71 -24.97
CA VAL A 284 12.79 -10.34 -23.66
C VAL A 284 13.11 -11.80 -23.85
#